data_3b5fbe6d129f24d935c9e517f43f0dde
#
_entry.id   3b5fbe6d129f24d935c9e517f43f0dde
#
_cell.length_a   1.000
_cell.length_b   1.000
_cell.length_c   1.000
_cell.angle_alpha   90.00
_cell.angle_beta   90.00
_cell.angle_gamma   90.00
#
_symmetry.space_group_name_H-M   'P 1'
#
loop_
_entity.id
_entity.type
_entity.pdbx_description
1 polymer ?
#
loop_
_entity_poly.entity_id
_entity_poly.type
_entity_poly.pdbx_seq_one_letter_code
_entity_poly.pdbx_strand_id
1 'polypeptide(L)'
;MKKLEEMLREKPIKNKLSFVFRIMDVLYVVLALVAVVELIHSKSYVGSVIVVIIVVLAIAFNAAMSKMLTKMLVEPIESLVMAAEKITVGDFEIGTPYESEDELGRLSDSFETAAGILKKVVSDLQDIVEHFAEGNFDVHSNCPDAYVGQLRNVLDELDDMVNKVSETMHGIQGSSEQVSAGSNQLAVSAQDIAEGATSQAAAVEELVFIVVTGCYAQLKPEEVSQSWLTRSDSWQKRVQIPQ
;
A
#
# COMPACT_ATOMS: atom_id res chain seq x y z
N MET A 1 -7.47 -49.09 14.62
CA MET A 1 -7.23 -48.34 13.37
C MET A 1 -7.45 -46.83 13.57
N LYS A 2 -8.59 -46.34 14.04
CA LYS A 2 -8.85 -44.89 14.28
C LYS A 2 -7.79 -44.16 15.12
N LYS A 3 -7.31 -44.80 16.21
CA LYS A 3 -6.29 -44.21 17.12
C LYS A 3 -4.89 -44.09 16.48
N LEU A 4 -4.56 -44.99 15.53
CA LEU A 4 -3.32 -44.95 14.77
C LEU A 4 -3.38 -43.87 13.67
N GLU A 5 -4.55 -43.71 13.06
CA GLU A 5 -4.85 -42.71 12.07
C GLU A 5 -4.78 -41.28 12.65
N GLU A 6 -5.31 -41.10 13.85
CA GLU A 6 -5.27 -39.86 14.62
C GLU A 6 -3.83 -39.47 15.02
N MET A 7 -3.04 -40.44 15.48
CA MET A 7 -1.64 -40.26 15.88
C MET A 7 -0.70 -39.96 14.68
N LEU A 8 -1.04 -40.46 13.49
CA LEU A 8 -0.28 -40.20 12.26
C LEU A 8 -0.68 -38.89 11.61
N ARG A 9 -1.90 -38.39 11.84
CA ARG A 9 -2.44 -37.20 11.18
C ARG A 9 -1.61 -35.93 11.44
N GLU A 10 -1.03 -35.79 12.63
CA GLU A 10 -0.25 -34.63 13.07
C GLU A 10 1.24 -34.67 12.70
N LYS A 11 1.73 -35.82 12.17
CA LYS A 11 3.16 -35.98 11.86
C LYS A 11 3.49 -35.56 10.44
N PRO A 12 4.70 -35.01 10.18
CA PRO A 12 5.18 -34.74 8.83
C PRO A 12 5.07 -35.96 7.91
N ILE A 13 4.81 -35.75 6.63
CA ILE A 13 4.65 -36.81 5.62
C ILE A 13 5.84 -37.77 5.62
N LYS A 14 7.07 -37.20 5.70
CA LYS A 14 8.32 -37.96 5.85
C LYS A 14 8.29 -38.97 6.99
N ASN A 15 7.79 -38.58 8.15
CA ASN A 15 7.69 -39.43 9.32
C ASN A 15 6.59 -40.50 9.17
N LYS A 16 5.48 -40.16 8.48
CA LYS A 16 4.42 -41.14 8.18
C LYS A 16 4.92 -42.22 7.25
N LEU A 17 5.61 -41.81 6.18
CA LEU A 17 6.18 -42.72 5.20
C LEU A 17 7.24 -43.63 5.85
N SER A 18 8.19 -43.04 6.59
CA SER A 18 9.21 -43.79 7.35
C SER A 18 8.61 -44.79 8.36
N PHE A 19 7.48 -44.44 9.00
CA PHE A 19 6.80 -45.32 9.93
C PHE A 19 6.19 -46.55 9.23
N VAL A 20 5.55 -46.34 8.05
CA VAL A 20 4.99 -47.44 7.25
C VAL A 20 6.09 -48.39 6.81
N PHE A 21 7.23 -47.90 6.32
CA PHE A 21 8.35 -48.73 5.91
C PHE A 21 8.96 -49.48 7.09
N ARG A 22 9.09 -48.87 8.28
CA ARG A 22 9.57 -49.56 9.48
C ARG A 22 8.64 -50.69 9.91
N ILE A 23 7.31 -50.50 9.80
CA ILE A 23 6.36 -51.60 10.10
C ILE A 23 6.55 -52.74 9.11
N MET A 24 6.77 -52.45 7.82
CA MET A 24 7.05 -53.44 6.81
C MET A 24 8.34 -54.21 7.13
N ASP A 25 9.42 -53.51 7.52
CA ASP A 25 10.69 -54.16 7.94
C ASP A 25 10.50 -55.08 9.12
N VAL A 26 9.75 -54.66 10.15
CA VAL A 26 9.44 -55.51 11.30
C VAL A 26 8.63 -56.73 10.88
N LEU A 27 7.67 -56.56 9.96
CA LEU A 27 6.87 -57.69 9.44
C LEU A 27 7.74 -58.67 8.68
N TYR A 28 8.69 -58.21 7.84
CA TYR A 28 9.64 -59.07 7.14
C TYR A 28 10.53 -59.87 8.11
N VAL A 29 11.03 -59.23 9.18
CA VAL A 29 11.84 -59.90 10.19
C VAL A 29 11.04 -60.96 10.93
N VAL A 30 9.79 -60.70 11.31
CA VAL A 30 8.91 -61.69 11.96
C VAL A 30 8.62 -62.85 11.04
N LEU A 31 8.31 -62.62 9.77
CA LEU A 31 8.06 -63.64 8.78
C LEU A 31 9.30 -64.52 8.55
N ALA A 32 10.48 -63.92 8.55
CA ALA A 32 11.76 -64.62 8.46
C ALA A 32 12.01 -65.54 9.66
N LEU A 33 11.76 -65.04 10.88
CA LEU A 33 11.91 -65.80 12.09
C LEU A 33 11.01 -67.06 12.08
N VAL A 34 9.76 -66.93 11.69
CA VAL A 34 8.81 -68.04 11.55
C VAL A 34 9.31 -69.04 10.51
N ALA A 35 9.75 -68.60 9.35
CA ALA A 35 10.25 -69.46 8.30
C ALA A 35 11.54 -70.22 8.71
N VAL A 36 12.45 -69.51 9.42
CA VAL A 36 13.66 -70.15 9.94
C VAL A 36 13.34 -71.25 11.01
N VAL A 37 12.38 -70.98 11.89
CA VAL A 37 11.91 -71.99 12.91
C VAL A 37 11.33 -73.22 12.22
N GLU A 38 10.49 -73.03 11.18
CA GLU A 38 9.95 -74.20 10.44
C GLU A 38 11.02 -74.96 9.69
N LEU A 39 12.02 -74.29 9.10
CA LEU A 39 13.13 -74.90 8.37
C LEU A 39 14.11 -75.63 9.31
N ILE A 40 14.33 -75.16 10.54
CA ILE A 40 15.10 -75.85 11.58
C ILE A 40 14.39 -77.16 12.00
N HIS A 41 13.07 -77.13 12.08
CA HIS A 41 12.28 -78.35 12.40
C HIS A 41 12.36 -79.36 11.28
N SER A 42 12.51 -78.94 10.03
CA SER A 42 12.65 -79.84 8.85
C SER A 42 14.08 -80.30 8.59
N LYS A 43 15.09 -79.94 9.42
CA LYS A 43 16.54 -80.26 9.27
C LYS A 43 17.17 -79.76 7.91
N SER A 44 16.63 -78.76 7.25
CA SER A 44 17.14 -78.24 5.96
C SER A 44 17.95 -76.96 6.18
N TYR A 45 19.27 -77.06 6.34
CA TYR A 45 20.19 -75.94 6.49
C TYR A 45 20.26 -75.03 5.21
N VAL A 46 20.14 -75.66 4.07
CA VAL A 46 20.16 -74.87 2.74
C VAL A 46 18.93 -74.00 2.66
N GLY A 47 17.76 -74.44 3.06
CA GLY A 47 16.54 -73.66 3.08
C GLY A 47 16.64 -72.44 4.01
N SER A 48 17.22 -72.58 5.19
CA SER A 48 17.40 -71.48 6.15
C SER A 48 18.30 -70.37 5.61
N VAL A 49 19.39 -70.73 4.94
CA VAL A 49 20.31 -69.74 4.31
C VAL A 49 19.61 -68.99 3.20
N ILE A 50 18.81 -69.62 2.35
CA ILE A 50 18.05 -68.96 1.28
C ILE A 50 17.04 -67.99 1.83
N VAL A 51 16.30 -68.32 2.90
CA VAL A 51 15.33 -67.44 3.53
C VAL A 51 16.01 -66.19 4.11
N VAL A 52 17.14 -66.35 4.79
CA VAL A 52 17.89 -65.19 5.33
C VAL A 52 18.33 -64.23 4.21
N ILE A 53 18.83 -64.76 3.09
CA ILE A 53 19.24 -63.98 1.93
C ILE A 53 18.03 -63.19 1.35
N ILE A 54 16.88 -63.85 1.19
CA ILE A 54 15.66 -63.19 0.66
C ILE A 54 15.22 -62.04 1.57
N VAL A 55 15.27 -62.22 2.89
CA VAL A 55 14.89 -61.18 3.86
C VAL A 55 15.85 -60.01 3.82
N VAL A 56 17.16 -60.24 3.74
CA VAL A 56 18.14 -59.15 3.61
C VAL A 56 17.92 -58.36 2.34
N LEU A 57 17.65 -59.06 1.23
CA LEU A 57 17.32 -58.39 -0.06
C LEU A 57 16.01 -57.59 0.03
N ALA A 58 14.99 -58.11 0.71
CA ALA A 58 13.72 -57.41 0.91
C ALA A 58 13.87 -56.13 1.74
N ILE A 59 14.66 -56.17 2.82
CA ILE A 59 14.95 -55.00 3.67
C ILE A 59 15.76 -53.97 2.88
N ALA A 60 16.78 -54.41 2.12
CA ALA A 60 17.58 -53.53 1.27
C ALA A 60 16.71 -52.85 0.19
N PHE A 61 15.83 -53.60 -0.47
CA PHE A 61 14.88 -53.07 -1.45
C PHE A 61 13.90 -52.08 -0.82
N ASN A 62 13.34 -52.38 0.35
CA ASN A 62 12.44 -51.49 1.09
C ASN A 62 13.14 -50.18 1.47
N ALA A 63 14.38 -50.22 1.94
CA ALA A 63 15.18 -49.05 2.27
C ALA A 63 15.47 -48.16 1.00
N ALA A 64 15.79 -48.82 -0.12
CA ALA A 64 16.00 -48.12 -1.39
C ALA A 64 14.70 -47.41 -1.90
N MET A 65 13.57 -48.14 -1.82
CA MET A 65 12.26 -47.64 -2.21
C MET A 65 11.82 -46.47 -1.30
N SER A 66 12.04 -46.57 0.00
CA SER A 66 11.76 -45.51 0.97
C SER A 66 12.52 -44.21 0.62
N LYS A 67 13.82 -44.31 0.32
CA LYS A 67 14.64 -43.18 -0.08
C LYS A 67 14.17 -42.58 -1.40
N MET A 68 13.84 -43.42 -2.34
CA MET A 68 13.35 -43.01 -3.67
C MET A 68 12.02 -42.21 -3.52
N LEU A 69 11.05 -42.74 -2.80
CA LEU A 69 9.76 -42.06 -2.57
C LEU A 69 9.92 -40.79 -1.76
N THR A 70 10.81 -40.73 -0.81
CA THR A 70 11.11 -39.52 -0.05
C THR A 70 11.60 -38.40 -1.03
N LYS A 71 12.54 -38.75 -1.90
CA LYS A 71 13.12 -37.78 -2.84
C LYS A 71 12.14 -37.36 -3.94
N MET A 72 11.31 -38.26 -4.43
CA MET A 72 10.41 -38.02 -5.56
C MET A 72 9.08 -37.33 -5.13
N LEU A 73 8.63 -37.52 -3.89
CA LEU A 73 7.33 -37.04 -3.43
C LEU A 73 7.44 -36.09 -2.23
N VAL A 74 8.20 -36.47 -1.20
CA VAL A 74 8.19 -35.75 0.07
C VAL A 74 8.97 -34.44 -0.03
N GLU A 75 10.16 -34.47 -0.60
CA GLU A 75 11.00 -33.26 -0.75
C GLU A 75 10.33 -32.17 -1.62
N PRO A 76 9.74 -32.49 -2.80
CA PRO A 76 9.00 -31.50 -3.58
C PRO A 76 7.78 -30.92 -2.83
N ILE A 77 7.01 -31.76 -2.15
CA ILE A 77 5.85 -31.30 -1.38
C ILE A 77 6.30 -30.37 -0.25
N GLU A 78 7.38 -30.70 0.46
CA GLU A 78 7.91 -29.86 1.54
C GLU A 78 8.41 -28.51 1.00
N SER A 79 9.04 -28.47 -0.18
CA SER A 79 9.44 -27.22 -0.81
C SER A 79 8.24 -26.36 -1.25
N LEU A 80 7.17 -26.99 -1.76
CA LEU A 80 5.93 -26.26 -2.09
C LEU A 80 5.23 -25.70 -0.83
N VAL A 81 5.27 -26.44 0.28
CA VAL A 81 4.76 -25.94 1.57
C VAL A 81 5.56 -24.71 2.01
N MET A 82 6.89 -24.76 1.94
CA MET A 82 7.73 -23.60 2.27
C MET A 82 7.47 -22.41 1.35
N ALA A 83 7.26 -22.66 0.05
CA ALA A 83 6.89 -21.60 -0.90
C ALA A 83 5.54 -20.97 -0.55
N ALA A 84 4.54 -21.79 -0.18
CA ALA A 84 3.25 -21.30 0.27
C ALA A 84 3.35 -20.48 1.57
N GLU A 85 4.16 -20.94 2.54
CA GLU A 85 4.43 -20.20 3.78
C GLU A 85 5.05 -18.83 3.53
N LYS A 86 5.99 -18.72 2.58
CA LYS A 86 6.56 -17.44 2.17
C LYS A 86 5.50 -16.49 1.64
N ILE A 87 4.61 -16.96 0.78
CA ILE A 87 3.49 -16.16 0.26
C ILE A 87 2.61 -15.63 1.41
N THR A 88 2.37 -16.43 2.45
CA THR A 88 1.52 -16.00 3.59
C THR A 88 2.11 -14.85 4.41
N VAL A 89 3.43 -14.68 4.38
CA VAL A 89 4.12 -13.56 5.03
C VAL A 89 4.45 -12.41 4.06
N GLY A 90 3.96 -12.49 2.82
CA GLY A 90 4.16 -11.45 1.81
C GLY A 90 5.51 -11.53 1.09
N ASP A 91 6.27 -12.61 1.26
CA ASP A 91 7.48 -12.88 0.48
C ASP A 91 7.10 -13.66 -0.78
N PHE A 92 7.05 -12.95 -1.90
CA PHE A 92 6.72 -13.53 -3.21
C PHE A 92 7.98 -14.03 -3.98
N GLU A 93 9.18 -13.95 -3.37
CA GLU A 93 10.39 -14.55 -3.92
C GLU A 93 10.45 -16.04 -3.58
N ILE A 94 9.65 -16.80 -4.26
CA ILE A 94 9.73 -18.27 -4.22
C ILE A 94 10.70 -18.70 -5.32
N GLY A 95 11.84 -19.34 -4.92
CA GLY A 95 12.72 -20.00 -5.89
C GLY A 95 11.97 -21.12 -6.62
N THR A 96 12.49 -21.57 -7.76
CA THR A 96 11.97 -22.72 -8.51
C THR A 96 12.08 -24.01 -7.68
N PRO A 97 11.01 -24.45 -7.05
CA PRO A 97 11.15 -25.51 -6.05
C PRO A 97 11.35 -26.90 -6.66
N TYR A 98 10.78 -27.17 -7.82
CA TYR A 98 10.81 -28.52 -8.39
C TYR A 98 10.52 -28.51 -9.89
N GLU A 99 11.52 -28.96 -10.69
CA GLU A 99 11.40 -29.12 -12.13
C GLU A 99 11.06 -30.57 -12.45
N SER A 100 9.87 -30.84 -12.96
CA SER A 100 9.40 -32.15 -13.41
C SER A 100 8.24 -32.00 -14.39
N GLU A 101 8.06 -32.99 -15.27
CA GLU A 101 6.92 -33.04 -16.20
C GLU A 101 5.67 -33.69 -15.58
N ASP A 102 5.73 -34.08 -14.31
CA ASP A 102 4.63 -34.71 -13.57
C ASP A 102 3.66 -33.67 -12.95
N GLU A 103 2.66 -34.15 -12.21
CA GLU A 103 1.66 -33.31 -11.54
C GLU A 103 2.27 -32.38 -10.49
N LEU A 104 3.39 -32.78 -9.85
CA LEU A 104 4.09 -31.96 -8.86
C LEU A 104 4.87 -30.83 -9.55
N GLY A 105 5.48 -31.09 -10.70
CA GLY A 105 6.12 -30.06 -11.52
C GLY A 105 5.10 -29.02 -12.00
N ARG A 106 3.96 -29.46 -12.53
CA ARG A 106 2.87 -28.56 -12.92
C ARG A 106 2.32 -27.74 -11.75
N LEU A 107 2.24 -28.31 -10.56
CA LEU A 107 1.85 -27.61 -9.35
C LEU A 107 2.90 -26.55 -8.96
N SER A 108 4.18 -26.91 -9.05
CA SER A 108 5.31 -25.99 -8.82
C SER A 108 5.25 -24.79 -9.76
N ASP A 109 5.10 -25.01 -11.07
CA ASP A 109 4.99 -23.95 -12.07
C ASP A 109 3.79 -23.04 -11.84
N SER A 110 2.66 -23.63 -11.38
CA SER A 110 1.45 -22.86 -11.04
C SER A 110 1.68 -21.95 -9.85
N PHE A 111 2.39 -22.43 -8.80
CA PHE A 111 2.76 -21.64 -7.64
C PHE A 111 3.73 -20.51 -8.01
N GLU A 112 4.74 -20.81 -8.83
CA GLU A 112 5.70 -19.80 -9.29
C GLU A 112 5.01 -18.71 -10.11
N THR A 113 4.13 -19.12 -11.03
CA THR A 113 3.34 -18.18 -11.84
C THR A 113 2.46 -17.30 -10.94
N ALA A 114 1.75 -17.89 -9.97
CA ALA A 114 0.89 -17.13 -9.06
C ALA A 114 1.69 -16.14 -8.19
N ALA A 115 2.81 -16.58 -7.62
CA ALA A 115 3.68 -15.72 -6.83
C ALA A 115 4.30 -14.60 -7.69
N GLY A 116 4.70 -14.92 -8.92
CA GLY A 116 5.24 -13.94 -9.87
C GLY A 116 4.22 -12.86 -10.25
N ILE A 117 2.96 -13.24 -10.44
CA ILE A 117 1.86 -12.29 -10.67
C ILE A 117 1.67 -11.40 -9.42
N LEU A 118 1.57 -11.99 -8.23
CA LEU A 118 1.40 -11.24 -6.99
C LEU A 118 2.58 -10.27 -6.75
N LYS A 119 3.82 -10.72 -6.98
CA LYS A 119 5.01 -9.87 -6.87
C LYS A 119 4.90 -8.65 -7.78
N LYS A 120 4.55 -8.86 -9.07
CA LYS A 120 4.40 -7.76 -10.04
C LYS A 120 3.32 -6.78 -9.62
N VAL A 121 2.15 -7.27 -9.24
CA VAL A 121 1.02 -6.43 -8.82
C VAL A 121 1.35 -5.62 -7.57
N VAL A 122 1.94 -6.25 -6.55
CA VAL A 122 2.32 -5.55 -5.31
C VAL A 122 3.40 -4.50 -5.55
N SER A 123 4.42 -4.81 -6.38
CA SER A 123 5.45 -3.83 -6.72
C SER A 123 4.89 -2.65 -7.50
N ASP A 124 4.01 -2.89 -8.47
CA ASP A 124 3.37 -1.85 -9.26
C ASP A 124 2.45 -0.97 -8.41
N LEU A 125 1.69 -1.56 -7.49
CA LEU A 125 0.89 -0.82 -6.52
C LEU A 125 1.75 0.06 -5.61
N GLN A 126 2.92 -0.43 -5.17
CA GLN A 126 3.86 0.36 -4.38
C GLN A 126 4.37 1.56 -5.18
N ASP A 127 4.77 1.36 -6.43
CA ASP A 127 5.23 2.42 -7.32
C ASP A 127 4.15 3.49 -7.54
N ILE A 128 2.91 3.08 -7.79
CA ILE A 128 1.78 4.01 -7.97
C ILE A 128 1.55 4.83 -6.70
N VAL A 129 1.50 4.16 -5.53
CA VAL A 129 1.27 4.82 -4.24
C VAL A 129 2.43 5.76 -3.88
N GLU A 130 3.67 5.41 -4.19
CA GLU A 130 4.84 6.25 -3.95
C GLU A 130 4.78 7.54 -4.77
N HIS A 131 4.54 7.43 -6.09
CA HIS A 131 4.39 8.60 -6.95
C HIS A 131 3.19 9.47 -6.54
N PHE A 132 2.09 8.85 -6.14
CA PHE A 132 0.93 9.55 -5.64
C PHE A 132 1.22 10.32 -4.35
N ALA A 133 2.01 9.76 -3.44
CA ALA A 133 2.45 10.41 -2.20
C ALA A 133 3.41 11.59 -2.46
N GLU A 134 4.17 11.55 -3.55
CA GLU A 134 5.01 12.64 -4.03
C GLU A 134 4.23 13.77 -4.72
N GLY A 135 2.92 13.62 -4.87
CA GLY A 135 2.05 14.59 -5.52
C GLY A 135 1.99 14.45 -7.05
N ASN A 136 2.50 13.35 -7.59
CA ASN A 136 2.32 13.02 -9.00
C ASN A 136 0.99 12.26 -9.16
N PHE A 137 -0.03 12.96 -9.62
CA PHE A 137 -1.37 12.41 -9.86
C PHE A 137 -1.61 12.00 -11.32
N ASP A 138 -0.55 11.92 -12.14
CA ASP A 138 -0.58 11.41 -13.51
C ASP A 138 0.25 10.11 -13.56
N VAL A 139 -0.16 9.13 -12.78
CA VAL A 139 0.50 7.85 -12.65
C VAL A 139 -0.43 6.72 -13.07
N HIS A 140 0.10 5.78 -13.85
CA HIS A 140 -0.61 4.60 -14.33
C HIS A 140 0.21 3.35 -14.09
N SER A 141 -0.47 2.18 -14.11
CA SER A 141 0.19 0.88 -13.97
C SER A 141 1.24 0.65 -15.06
N ASN A 142 2.43 0.18 -14.64
CA ASN A 142 3.50 -0.24 -15.52
C ASN A 142 3.30 -1.68 -16.03
N CYS A 143 2.41 -2.45 -15.41
CA CYS A 143 2.16 -3.85 -15.77
C CYS A 143 0.66 -4.22 -15.77
N PRO A 144 -0.19 -3.56 -16.57
CA PRO A 144 -1.64 -3.78 -16.58
C PRO A 144 -2.03 -5.23 -16.94
N ASP A 145 -1.18 -5.94 -17.68
CA ASP A 145 -1.39 -7.35 -18.06
C ASP A 145 -1.22 -8.32 -16.88
N ALA A 146 -0.55 -7.90 -15.81
CA ALA A 146 -0.42 -8.73 -14.60
C ALA A 146 -1.71 -8.74 -13.75
N TYR A 147 -2.59 -7.77 -13.96
CA TYR A 147 -3.86 -7.68 -13.25
C TYR A 147 -4.92 -8.57 -13.91
N VAL A 148 -4.90 -9.86 -13.56
CA VAL A 148 -5.82 -10.87 -14.12
C VAL A 148 -7.01 -11.13 -13.19
N GLY A 149 -8.15 -11.49 -13.77
CA GLY A 149 -9.36 -11.85 -13.03
C GLY A 149 -9.83 -10.73 -12.09
N GLN A 150 -9.97 -11.00 -10.80
CA GLN A 150 -10.45 -10.02 -9.82
C GLN A 150 -9.44 -8.89 -9.55
N LEU A 151 -8.14 -9.13 -9.81
CA LEU A 151 -7.13 -8.08 -9.67
C LEU A 151 -7.35 -6.94 -10.67
N ARG A 152 -7.97 -7.21 -11.81
CA ARG A 152 -8.32 -6.19 -12.80
C ARG A 152 -9.24 -5.11 -12.20
N ASN A 153 -10.20 -5.51 -11.39
CA ASN A 153 -11.10 -4.56 -10.73
C ASN A 153 -10.34 -3.62 -9.80
N VAL A 154 -9.28 -4.12 -9.14
CA VAL A 154 -8.44 -3.28 -8.26
C VAL A 154 -7.72 -2.21 -9.08
N LEU A 155 -7.20 -2.58 -10.26
CA LEU A 155 -6.55 -1.61 -11.15
C LEU A 155 -7.56 -0.56 -11.66
N ASP A 156 -8.73 -1.00 -12.12
CA ASP A 156 -9.77 -0.11 -12.65
C ASP A 156 -10.23 0.91 -11.58
N GLU A 157 -10.43 0.46 -10.33
CA GLU A 157 -10.78 1.32 -9.19
C GLU A 157 -9.64 2.29 -8.82
N LEU A 158 -8.39 1.84 -8.93
CA LEU A 158 -7.22 2.66 -8.68
C LEU A 158 -7.08 3.75 -9.74
N ASP A 159 -7.23 3.42 -11.02
CA ASP A 159 -7.21 4.37 -12.12
C ASP A 159 -8.33 5.42 -11.97
N ASP A 160 -9.53 4.98 -11.60
CA ASP A 160 -10.65 5.89 -11.30
C ASP A 160 -10.34 6.84 -10.14
N MET A 161 -9.68 6.35 -9.09
CA MET A 161 -9.27 7.17 -7.96
C MET A 161 -8.23 8.21 -8.37
N VAL A 162 -7.19 7.78 -9.09
CA VAL A 162 -6.12 8.66 -9.59
C VAL A 162 -6.71 9.76 -10.47
N ASN A 163 -7.57 9.40 -11.43
CA ASN A 163 -8.21 10.35 -12.32
C ASN A 163 -9.07 11.39 -11.57
N LYS A 164 -9.88 10.96 -10.60
CA LYS A 164 -10.72 11.87 -9.78
C LYS A 164 -9.89 12.83 -8.95
N VAL A 165 -8.78 12.36 -8.37
CA VAL A 165 -7.88 13.24 -7.60
C VAL A 165 -7.17 14.22 -8.52
N SER A 166 -6.68 13.78 -9.68
CA SER A 166 -6.06 14.63 -10.69
C SER A 166 -7.02 15.75 -11.15
N GLU A 167 -8.26 15.40 -11.49
CA GLU A 167 -9.30 16.36 -11.86
C GLU A 167 -9.58 17.37 -10.74
N THR A 168 -9.66 16.89 -9.50
CA THR A 168 -9.88 17.75 -8.32
C THR A 168 -8.72 18.73 -8.13
N MET A 169 -7.48 18.26 -8.29
CA MET A 169 -6.29 19.13 -8.17
C MET A 169 -6.22 20.18 -9.25
N HIS A 170 -6.55 19.82 -10.50
CA HIS A 170 -6.69 20.81 -11.59
C HIS A 170 -7.79 21.84 -11.30
N GLY A 171 -8.93 21.41 -10.74
CA GLY A 171 -10.01 22.31 -10.32
C GLY A 171 -9.59 23.28 -9.21
N ILE A 172 -8.82 22.79 -8.22
CA ILE A 172 -8.25 23.61 -7.14
C ILE A 172 -7.27 24.62 -7.71
N GLN A 173 -6.38 24.21 -8.62
CA GLN A 173 -5.42 25.10 -9.27
C GLN A 173 -6.14 26.21 -10.03
N GLY A 174 -7.12 25.88 -10.88
CA GLY A 174 -7.91 26.86 -11.61
C GLY A 174 -8.67 27.82 -10.68
N SER A 175 -9.25 27.32 -9.58
CA SER A 175 -9.90 28.15 -8.57
C SER A 175 -8.91 29.10 -7.87
N SER A 176 -7.70 28.62 -7.57
CA SER A 176 -6.63 29.43 -6.97
C SER A 176 -6.19 30.56 -7.88
N GLU A 177 -6.07 30.29 -9.19
CA GLU A 177 -5.74 31.29 -10.19
C GLU A 177 -6.85 32.36 -10.27
N GLN A 178 -8.12 31.96 -10.24
CA GLN A 178 -9.26 32.89 -10.21
C GLN A 178 -9.27 33.75 -8.94
N VAL A 179 -9.00 33.16 -7.78
CA VAL A 179 -8.88 33.89 -6.50
C VAL A 179 -7.73 34.90 -6.56
N SER A 180 -6.59 34.50 -7.12
CA SER A 180 -5.43 35.38 -7.28
C SER A 180 -5.76 36.58 -8.22
N ALA A 181 -6.38 36.29 -9.36
CA ALA A 181 -6.82 37.34 -10.28
C ALA A 181 -7.86 38.29 -9.66
N GLY A 182 -8.85 37.73 -8.94
CA GLY A 182 -9.84 38.53 -8.21
C GLY A 182 -9.22 39.37 -7.10
N SER A 183 -8.24 38.88 -6.40
CA SER A 183 -7.50 39.60 -5.36
C SER A 183 -6.72 40.80 -5.97
N ASN A 184 -6.06 40.59 -7.12
CA ASN A 184 -5.39 41.65 -7.83
C ASN A 184 -6.37 42.73 -8.31
N GLN A 185 -7.53 42.33 -8.84
CA GLN A 185 -8.58 43.27 -9.26
C GLN A 185 -9.13 44.09 -8.06
N LEU A 186 -9.32 43.43 -6.90
CA LEU A 186 -9.72 44.11 -5.68
C LEU A 186 -8.67 45.10 -5.20
N ALA A 187 -7.38 44.78 -5.30
CA ALA A 187 -6.29 45.69 -4.93
C ALA A 187 -6.29 46.95 -5.84
N VAL A 188 -6.47 46.79 -7.16
CA VAL A 188 -6.61 47.89 -8.07
C VAL A 188 -7.84 48.73 -7.76
N SER A 189 -9.00 48.12 -7.54
CA SER A 189 -10.22 48.83 -7.19
C SER A 189 -10.11 49.58 -5.87
N ALA A 190 -9.43 49.03 -4.87
CA ALA A 190 -9.15 49.70 -3.61
C ALA A 190 -8.25 50.93 -3.79
N GLN A 191 -7.26 50.84 -4.67
CA GLN A 191 -6.40 51.96 -5.04
C GLN A 191 -7.21 53.06 -5.74
N ASP A 192 -8.05 52.72 -6.71
CA ASP A 192 -8.93 53.69 -7.41
C ASP A 192 -9.89 54.41 -6.44
N ILE A 193 -10.44 53.68 -5.48
CA ILE A 193 -11.28 54.24 -4.42
C ILE A 193 -10.48 55.21 -3.54
N ALA A 194 -9.27 54.86 -3.14
CA ALA A 194 -8.40 55.72 -2.33
C ALA A 194 -8.04 57.04 -3.09
N GLU A 195 -7.71 56.93 -4.37
CA GLU A 195 -7.45 58.11 -5.24
C GLU A 195 -8.72 58.96 -5.41
N GLY A 196 -9.87 58.32 -5.66
CA GLY A 196 -11.17 59.00 -5.74
C GLY A 196 -11.54 59.73 -4.43
N ALA A 197 -11.31 59.09 -3.27
CA ALA A 197 -11.56 59.69 -1.96
C ALA A 197 -10.63 60.90 -1.72
N THR A 198 -9.36 60.81 -2.12
CA THR A 198 -8.42 61.90 -2.03
C THR A 198 -8.85 63.09 -2.92
N SER A 199 -9.29 62.83 -4.16
CA SER A 199 -9.79 63.82 -5.07
C SER A 199 -11.07 64.46 -4.54
N GLN A 200 -11.99 63.69 -3.98
CA GLN A 200 -13.20 64.20 -3.33
C GLN A 200 -12.88 65.10 -2.13
N ALA A 201 -11.91 64.72 -1.27
CA ALA A 201 -11.49 65.54 -0.17
C ALA A 201 -10.95 66.91 -0.60
N ALA A 202 -10.11 66.92 -1.66
CA ALA A 202 -9.62 68.16 -2.25
C ALA A 202 -10.73 69.03 -2.82
N ALA A 203 -11.71 68.44 -3.51
CA ALA A 203 -12.86 69.19 -4.03
C ALA A 203 -13.77 69.79 -2.94
N VAL A 204 -13.92 69.06 -1.82
CA VAL A 204 -14.65 69.56 -0.64
C VAL A 204 -13.89 70.72 0.02
N GLU A 205 -12.57 70.65 0.16
CA GLU A 205 -11.75 71.77 0.66
C GLU A 205 -11.89 73.00 -0.20
N GLU A 206 -11.86 72.86 -1.55
CA GLU A 206 -12.06 73.95 -2.50
C GLU A 206 -13.46 74.57 -2.37
N LEU A 207 -14.51 73.72 -2.23
CA LEU A 207 -15.88 74.22 -2.02
C LEU A 207 -16.01 74.98 -0.70
N VAL A 208 -15.39 74.49 0.37
CA VAL A 208 -15.38 75.20 1.69
C VAL A 208 -14.69 76.55 1.52
N PHE A 209 -13.57 76.61 0.83
CA PHE A 209 -12.88 77.91 0.54
C PHE A 209 -13.75 78.87 -0.23
N ILE A 210 -14.43 78.44 -1.30
CA ILE A 210 -15.34 79.24 -2.09
C ILE A 210 -16.51 79.75 -1.26
N VAL A 211 -17.12 78.90 -0.45
CA VAL A 211 -18.25 79.28 0.41
C VAL A 211 -17.81 80.33 1.45
N VAL A 212 -16.66 80.10 2.09
CA VAL A 212 -16.12 80.99 3.09
C VAL A 212 -15.78 82.35 2.48
N THR A 213 -15.05 82.34 1.36
CA THR A 213 -14.70 83.64 0.65
C THR A 213 -15.91 84.33 0.09
N GLY A 214 -16.90 83.62 -0.49
CA GLY A 214 -18.16 84.16 -0.90
C GLY A 214 -18.98 84.78 0.20
N CYS A 215 -19.03 84.12 1.37
CA CYS A 215 -19.68 84.66 2.54
C CYS A 215 -18.99 85.95 3.06
N TYR A 216 -17.65 85.98 3.05
CA TYR A 216 -16.88 87.19 3.40
C TYR A 216 -17.12 88.35 2.41
N ALA A 217 -17.28 88.06 1.12
CA ALA A 217 -17.54 89.11 0.08
C ALA A 217 -18.95 89.73 0.26
N GLN A 218 -19.89 89.02 0.88
CA GLN A 218 -21.25 89.61 1.09
C GLN A 218 -21.39 90.37 2.42
N LEU A 219 -20.46 90.21 3.36
CA LEU A 219 -20.46 91.01 4.59
C LEU A 219 -19.85 92.43 4.30
N LYS A 220 -20.63 93.53 4.55
CA LYS A 220 -20.08 94.90 4.45
C LYS A 220 -18.86 95.04 5.34
N PRO A 221 -17.77 95.72 4.90
CA PRO A 221 -16.50 95.79 5.66
C PRO A 221 -16.63 96.28 7.12
N GLU A 222 -17.65 97.03 7.46
CA GLU A 222 -17.87 97.53 8.85
C GLU A 222 -18.40 96.49 9.83
N GLU A 223 -19.18 95.46 9.41
CA GLU A 223 -19.74 94.43 10.30
C GLU A 223 -18.71 93.36 10.57
N VAL A 224 -17.77 93.07 9.67
CA VAL A 224 -16.74 92.08 9.83
C VAL A 224 -15.72 92.48 10.88
N SER A 225 -15.34 93.76 10.92
CA SER A 225 -14.36 94.21 11.93
C SER A 225 -14.83 94.13 13.35
N GLN A 226 -16.09 94.34 13.65
CA GLN A 226 -16.63 94.29 15.02
C GLN A 226 -16.92 92.85 15.47
N SER A 227 -17.35 91.97 14.58
CA SER A 227 -17.61 90.54 14.91
C SER A 227 -16.31 89.78 15.17
N TRP A 228 -15.20 90.13 14.49
CA TRP A 228 -13.89 89.50 14.75
C TRP A 228 -13.28 89.92 16.06
N LEU A 229 -13.40 91.18 16.42
CA LEU A 229 -12.87 91.66 17.73
C LEU A 229 -13.60 91.05 18.90
N THR A 230 -14.89 90.91 18.82
CA THR A 230 -15.68 90.25 19.91
C THR A 230 -15.47 88.74 19.98
N ARG A 231 -15.14 88.04 18.85
CA ARG A 231 -14.89 86.61 18.79
C ARG A 231 -13.44 86.23 19.20
N SER A 232 -12.48 87.10 18.84
CA SER A 232 -11.10 87.00 19.27
C SER A 232 -10.96 87.06 20.81
N ASP A 233 -11.65 87.95 21.45
CA ASP A 233 -11.72 88.08 22.91
C ASP A 233 -12.36 86.86 23.58
N SER A 234 -13.36 86.24 22.93
CA SER A 234 -14.00 85.01 23.46
C SER A 234 -13.15 83.80 23.31
N TRP A 235 -12.26 83.75 22.29
CA TRP A 235 -11.27 82.68 22.12
C TRP A 235 -10.08 82.81 23.05
N GLN A 236 -9.57 84.02 23.34
CA GLN A 236 -8.51 84.21 24.32
C GLN A 236 -8.92 83.89 25.74
N LYS A 237 -10.20 84.09 26.10
CA LYS A 237 -10.75 83.69 27.41
C LYS A 237 -10.99 82.22 27.59
N ARG A 238 -11.09 81.44 26.47
CA ARG A 238 -11.29 79.95 26.54
C ARG A 238 -9.98 79.17 26.50
N VAL A 239 -8.88 79.80 26.08
CA VAL A 239 -7.58 79.11 26.01
C VAL A 239 -6.73 79.27 27.25
N GLN A 240 -7.19 80.01 28.27
CA GLN A 240 -6.58 79.98 29.60
C GLN A 240 -6.94 78.68 30.33
N ILE A 241 -6.20 77.62 30.05
CA ILE A 241 -6.14 76.41 30.82
C ILE A 241 -5.45 76.74 32.15
N PRO A 242 -6.07 76.48 33.29
CA PRO A 242 -5.36 76.61 34.56
C PRO A 242 -4.26 75.55 34.65
N GLN A 243 -3.09 75.94 35.08
CA GLN A 243 -2.00 75.03 35.48
C GLN A 243 -2.36 74.26 36.72
#